data_0302a0ffd50195af9b6caef7aeb0fe42
#
_entry.id   0302a0ffd50195af9b6caef7aeb0fe42
#
_cell.length_a   1.000
_cell.length_b   1.000
_cell.length_c   1.000
_cell.angle_alpha   90.00
_cell.angle_beta   90.00
_cell.angle_gamma   90.00
#
_symmetry.space_group_name_H-M   'P 1'
#
loop_
_entity.id
_entity.type
_entity.pdbx_description
1 polymer ?
#
loop_
_entity_poly.entity_id
_entity_poly.type
_entity_poly.pdbx_seq_one_letter_code
_entity_poly.pdbx_strand_id
1 'polypeptide(L)'
;MRMEGRENMEANEKSILSVKELCLWYGNHQALKNINIDIPKNSITALIGPSGCGKSTFLKTLDRMNDLIPDVKITGSVEYKGEDIFAPGVDVSELRRQIGMVFQKPNPFPMSIYDNIAYGPRTHGIRNRAKLDDIVEKSLRGAAIWDEVKDRLRKNALGLSGGQQQRLCIARGLA
;
A
#
# COMPACT_ATOMS: atom_id res chain seq x y z
N MET A 1 -23.83 -29.25 -7.52
CA MET A 1 -23.16 -28.83 -6.28
C MET A 1 -21.64 -29.13 -6.21
N ARG A 2 -20.99 -29.60 -7.29
CA ARG A 2 -19.51 -29.80 -7.36
C ARG A 2 -18.77 -28.87 -8.32
N MET A 3 -19.46 -28.06 -9.11
CA MET A 3 -18.81 -27.12 -10.07
C MET A 3 -18.55 -25.73 -9.48
N GLU A 4 -19.45 -25.18 -8.66
CA GLU A 4 -19.25 -23.85 -8.02
C GLU A 4 -18.02 -23.77 -7.10
N GLY A 5 -17.64 -24.91 -6.46
CA GLY A 5 -16.45 -24.94 -5.61
C GLY A 5 -15.12 -24.89 -6.37
N ARG A 6 -15.06 -25.36 -7.63
CA ARG A 6 -13.85 -25.32 -8.45
C ARG A 6 -13.64 -23.95 -9.09
N GLU A 7 -14.70 -23.31 -9.59
CA GLU A 7 -14.61 -21.97 -10.16
C GLU A 7 -14.22 -20.92 -9.11
N ASN A 8 -14.73 -21.04 -7.87
CA ASN A 8 -14.32 -20.18 -6.75
C ASN A 8 -12.87 -20.43 -6.30
N MET A 9 -12.38 -21.66 -6.36
CA MET A 9 -10.96 -21.95 -6.04
C MET A 9 -10.01 -21.43 -7.12
N GLU A 10 -10.34 -21.61 -8.42
CA GLU A 10 -9.53 -21.10 -9.53
C GLU A 10 -9.53 -19.57 -9.61
N ALA A 11 -10.64 -18.89 -9.26
CA ALA A 11 -10.71 -17.43 -9.15
C ALA A 11 -9.84 -16.91 -7.99
N ASN A 12 -9.83 -17.61 -6.85
CA ASN A 12 -9.04 -17.24 -5.68
C ASN A 12 -7.53 -17.44 -5.89
N GLU A 13 -7.10 -18.42 -6.72
CA GLU A 13 -5.69 -18.58 -7.11
C GLU A 13 -5.17 -17.45 -8.02
N LYS A 14 -6.06 -16.76 -8.75
CA LYS A 14 -5.70 -15.66 -9.66
C LYS A 14 -5.70 -14.28 -9.00
N SER A 15 -6.44 -14.10 -7.90
CA SER A 15 -6.57 -12.81 -7.22
C SER A 15 -5.54 -12.65 -6.11
N ILE A 16 -4.96 -11.45 -5.97
CA ILE A 16 -4.08 -11.09 -4.84
C ILE A 16 -4.88 -10.55 -3.66
N LEU A 17 -5.97 -9.85 -3.96
CA LEU A 17 -6.93 -9.31 -3.00
C LEU A 17 -8.33 -9.74 -3.42
N SER A 18 -9.12 -10.23 -2.47
CA SER A 18 -10.54 -10.54 -2.63
C SER A 18 -11.33 -9.82 -1.56
N VAL A 19 -12.32 -9.05 -1.98
CA VAL A 19 -13.16 -8.25 -1.08
C VAL A 19 -14.61 -8.68 -1.28
N LYS A 20 -15.29 -9.05 -0.18
CA LYS A 20 -16.67 -9.53 -0.22
C LYS A 20 -17.52 -8.80 0.81
N GLU A 21 -18.64 -8.26 0.35
CA GLU A 21 -19.67 -7.58 1.16
C GLU A 21 -19.09 -6.50 2.09
N LEU A 22 -17.97 -5.87 1.69
CA LEU A 22 -17.30 -4.88 2.51
C LEU A 22 -18.18 -3.65 2.72
N CYS A 23 -18.48 -3.38 3.98
CA CYS A 23 -19.10 -2.15 4.43
C CYS A 23 -18.21 -1.46 5.46
N LEU A 24 -18.19 -0.12 5.45
CA LEU A 24 -17.43 0.67 6.42
C LEU A 24 -18.21 1.91 6.84
N TRP A 25 -18.18 2.18 8.14
CA TRP A 25 -18.79 3.38 8.75
C TRP A 25 -17.74 4.17 9.53
N TYR A 26 -17.84 5.49 9.46
CA TYR A 26 -17.21 6.44 10.36
C TYR A 26 -18.30 6.99 11.29
N GLY A 27 -18.36 6.51 12.54
CA GLY A 27 -19.49 6.76 13.43
C GLY A 27 -20.80 6.32 12.76
N ASN A 28 -21.72 7.27 12.54
CA ASN A 28 -23.03 7.01 11.89
C ASN A 28 -23.00 7.14 10.35
N HIS A 29 -21.89 7.58 9.76
CA HIS A 29 -21.79 7.76 8.31
C HIS A 29 -21.25 6.52 7.62
N GLN A 30 -22.06 5.88 6.77
CA GLN A 30 -21.63 4.75 5.96
C GLN A 30 -20.87 5.22 4.72
N ALA A 31 -19.56 4.99 4.69
CA ALA A 31 -18.67 5.40 3.62
C ALA A 31 -18.50 4.34 2.52
N LEU A 32 -18.57 3.05 2.87
CA LEU A 32 -18.56 1.94 1.91
C LEU A 32 -19.81 1.08 2.09
N LYS A 33 -20.43 0.67 0.96
CA LYS A 33 -21.69 -0.07 0.94
C LYS A 33 -21.55 -1.30 0.07
N ASN A 34 -21.47 -2.47 0.70
CA ASN A 34 -21.48 -3.79 0.04
C ASN A 34 -20.51 -3.87 -1.16
N ILE A 35 -19.25 -3.55 -0.94
CA ILE A 35 -18.22 -3.60 -1.98
C ILE A 35 -17.79 -5.05 -2.20
N ASN A 36 -17.84 -5.46 -3.45
CA ASN A 36 -17.38 -6.77 -3.92
C ASN A 36 -16.42 -6.55 -5.08
N ILE A 37 -15.15 -6.95 -4.93
CA ILE A 37 -14.12 -6.78 -5.95
C ILE A 37 -12.98 -7.76 -5.74
N ASP A 38 -12.53 -8.37 -6.83
CA ASP A 38 -11.31 -9.16 -6.89
C ASP A 38 -10.24 -8.41 -7.66
N ILE A 39 -9.05 -8.30 -7.08
CA ILE A 39 -7.89 -7.64 -7.68
C ILE A 39 -6.90 -8.73 -8.11
N PRO A 40 -6.67 -8.91 -9.43
CA PRO A 40 -5.77 -9.94 -9.93
C PRO A 40 -4.30 -9.66 -9.56
N LYS A 41 -3.52 -10.75 -9.44
CA LYS A 41 -2.06 -10.66 -9.28
C LYS A 41 -1.43 -9.96 -10.49
N ASN A 42 -0.36 -9.21 -10.25
CA ASN A 42 0.46 -8.58 -11.29
C ASN A 42 -0.34 -7.70 -12.28
N SER A 43 -1.40 -7.05 -11.79
CA SER A 43 -2.27 -6.18 -12.58
C SER A 43 -2.33 -4.77 -12.03
N ILE A 44 -2.80 -3.83 -12.86
CA ILE A 44 -3.13 -2.47 -12.45
C ILE A 44 -4.65 -2.35 -12.44
N THR A 45 -5.23 -2.09 -11.27
CA THR A 45 -6.66 -1.85 -11.11
C THR A 45 -6.90 -0.38 -10.81
N ALA A 46 -7.69 0.30 -11.65
CA ALA A 46 -8.04 1.70 -11.45
C ALA A 46 -9.44 1.84 -10.82
N LEU A 47 -9.54 2.62 -9.74
CA LEU A 47 -10.81 3.00 -9.13
C LEU A 47 -11.26 4.36 -9.65
N ILE A 48 -12.35 4.40 -10.40
CA ILE A 48 -12.90 5.61 -11.04
C ILE A 48 -14.23 5.97 -10.36
N GLY A 49 -14.46 7.26 -10.14
CA GLY A 49 -15.71 7.76 -9.56
C GLY A 49 -15.57 9.20 -9.05
N PRO A 50 -16.70 9.85 -8.72
CA PRO A 50 -16.70 11.23 -8.25
C PRO A 50 -15.96 11.41 -6.93
N SER A 51 -15.68 12.67 -6.58
CA SER A 51 -15.09 13.00 -5.27
C SER A 51 -16.05 12.57 -4.15
N GLY A 52 -15.50 12.02 -3.07
CA GLY A 52 -16.30 11.58 -1.92
C GLY A 52 -16.99 10.21 -2.04
N CYS A 53 -16.89 9.49 -3.17
CA CYS A 53 -17.55 8.19 -3.33
C CYS A 53 -16.85 7.00 -2.62
N GLY A 54 -15.87 7.25 -1.75
CA GLY A 54 -15.26 6.20 -0.92
C GLY A 54 -13.96 5.58 -1.44
N LYS A 55 -13.41 5.98 -2.62
CA LYS A 55 -12.18 5.39 -3.19
C LYS A 55 -11.00 5.36 -2.22
N SER A 56 -10.72 6.49 -1.59
CA SER A 56 -9.62 6.60 -0.61
C SER A 56 -9.92 5.82 0.68
N THR A 57 -11.18 5.74 1.09
CA THR A 57 -11.60 4.90 2.21
C THR A 57 -11.36 3.43 1.89
N PHE A 58 -11.73 2.98 0.69
CA PHE A 58 -11.49 1.61 0.23
C PHE A 58 -10.00 1.29 0.22
N LEU A 59 -9.15 2.12 -0.40
CA LEU A 59 -7.70 1.90 -0.42
C LEU A 59 -7.11 1.81 0.99
N LYS A 60 -7.51 2.71 1.91
CA LYS A 60 -7.07 2.69 3.31
C LYS A 60 -7.60 1.49 4.11
N THR A 61 -8.61 0.80 3.62
CA THR A 61 -9.09 -0.43 4.24
C THR A 61 -8.16 -1.59 3.91
N LEU A 62 -7.57 -1.63 2.71
CA LEU A 62 -6.72 -2.73 2.25
C LEU A 62 -5.40 -2.84 3.05
N ASP A 63 -4.89 -1.74 3.57
CA ASP A 63 -3.68 -1.69 4.43
C ASP A 63 -3.99 -1.45 5.90
N ARG A 64 -5.28 -1.53 6.28
CA ARG A 64 -5.79 -1.30 7.64
C ARG A 64 -5.47 0.08 8.22
N MET A 65 -5.22 1.10 7.39
CA MET A 65 -5.04 2.48 7.88
C MET A 65 -6.29 3.07 8.51
N ASN A 66 -7.48 2.56 8.18
CA ASN A 66 -8.72 2.99 8.81
C ASN A 66 -8.81 2.61 10.29
N ASP A 67 -8.05 1.61 10.77
CA ASP A 67 -7.95 1.24 12.19
C ASP A 67 -7.43 2.38 13.08
N LEU A 68 -6.74 3.37 12.48
CA LEU A 68 -6.22 4.54 13.19
C LEU A 68 -7.27 5.64 13.43
N ILE A 69 -8.48 5.47 12.88
CA ILE A 69 -9.57 6.44 12.97
C ILE A 69 -10.54 5.96 14.06
N PRO A 70 -10.85 6.79 15.08
CA PRO A 70 -11.83 6.43 16.08
C PRO A 70 -13.21 6.12 15.49
N ASP A 71 -13.97 5.25 16.15
CA ASP A 71 -15.35 4.89 15.81
C ASP A 71 -15.54 4.35 14.37
N VAL A 72 -14.52 3.68 13.84
CA VAL A 72 -14.63 2.95 12.57
C VAL A 72 -15.24 1.57 12.82
N LYS A 73 -16.29 1.27 12.06
CA LYS A 73 -16.90 -0.08 12.00
C LYS A 73 -16.71 -0.64 10.60
N ILE A 74 -16.16 -1.84 10.50
CA ILE A 74 -15.96 -2.57 9.25
C ILE A 74 -16.68 -3.91 9.35
N THR A 75 -17.37 -4.32 8.26
CA THR A 75 -17.99 -5.64 8.11
C THR A 75 -17.73 -6.17 6.71
N GLY A 76 -17.97 -7.46 6.49
CA GLY A 76 -17.56 -8.16 5.27
C GLY A 76 -16.17 -8.78 5.45
N SER A 77 -15.57 -9.24 4.38
CA SER A 77 -14.21 -9.83 4.38
C SER A 77 -13.29 -9.14 3.37
N VAL A 78 -12.02 -9.05 3.74
CA VAL A 78 -10.93 -8.59 2.86
C VAL A 78 -9.81 -9.60 2.98
N GLU A 79 -9.61 -10.39 1.94
CA GLU A 79 -8.57 -11.42 1.91
C GLU A 79 -7.37 -10.93 1.09
N TYR A 80 -6.17 -11.02 1.65
CA TYR A 80 -4.91 -10.82 0.96
C TYR A 80 -4.18 -12.15 0.86
N LYS A 81 -3.90 -12.62 -0.34
CA LYS A 81 -3.31 -13.94 -0.61
C LYS A 81 -4.10 -15.10 0.03
N GLY A 82 -5.43 -14.95 0.15
CA GLY A 82 -6.32 -15.95 0.73
C GLY A 82 -6.44 -15.91 2.26
N GLU A 83 -5.82 -14.95 2.94
CA GLU A 83 -5.93 -14.74 4.39
C GLU A 83 -6.70 -13.47 4.69
N ASP A 84 -7.70 -13.55 5.59
CA ASP A 84 -8.46 -12.37 6.00
C ASP A 84 -7.57 -11.41 6.79
N ILE A 85 -7.41 -10.18 6.28
CA ILE A 85 -6.58 -9.17 6.91
C ILE A 85 -7.10 -8.66 8.26
N PHE A 86 -8.37 -8.98 8.60
CA PHE A 86 -9.00 -8.63 9.87
C PHE A 86 -9.08 -9.81 10.83
N ALA A 87 -8.55 -10.98 10.48
CA ALA A 87 -8.52 -12.14 11.35
C ALA A 87 -7.79 -11.85 12.68
N PRO A 88 -8.22 -12.45 13.80
CA PRO A 88 -7.51 -12.35 15.07
C PRO A 88 -6.06 -12.81 14.93
N GLY A 89 -5.11 -12.00 15.45
CA GLY A 89 -3.69 -12.32 15.43
C GLY A 89 -2.93 -11.89 14.19
N VAL A 90 -3.56 -11.24 13.21
CA VAL A 90 -2.86 -10.65 12.05
C VAL A 90 -1.89 -9.57 12.51
N ASP A 91 -0.60 -9.71 12.18
CA ASP A 91 0.39 -8.66 12.37
C ASP A 91 0.19 -7.56 11.33
N VAL A 92 -0.37 -6.43 11.79
CA VAL A 92 -0.66 -5.27 10.94
C VAL A 92 0.63 -4.63 10.39
N SER A 93 1.74 -4.71 11.12
CA SER A 93 3.02 -4.17 10.66
C SER A 93 3.56 -4.99 9.50
N GLU A 94 3.46 -6.31 9.59
CA GLU A 94 3.83 -7.21 8.50
C GLU A 94 2.89 -7.06 7.29
N LEU A 95 1.58 -6.89 7.51
CA LEU A 95 0.63 -6.60 6.43
C LEU A 95 1.02 -5.31 5.69
N ARG A 96 1.32 -4.22 6.40
CA ARG A 96 1.72 -2.93 5.82
C ARG A 96 3.08 -2.96 5.15
N ARG A 97 3.93 -3.90 5.50
CA ARG A 97 5.18 -4.17 4.79
C ARG A 97 4.92 -4.76 3.40
N GLN A 98 3.87 -5.56 3.27
CA GLN A 98 3.50 -6.21 2.01
C GLN A 98 2.56 -5.37 1.15
N ILE A 99 1.73 -4.52 1.76
CA ILE A 99 0.79 -3.62 1.08
C ILE A 99 1.21 -2.17 1.35
N GLY A 100 2.07 -1.65 0.47
CA GLY A 100 2.52 -0.26 0.56
C GLY A 100 1.45 0.73 0.09
N MET A 101 1.38 1.91 0.74
CA MET A 101 0.49 2.99 0.34
C MET A 101 1.27 4.25 -0.05
N VAL A 102 0.89 4.86 -1.17
CA VAL A 102 1.39 6.17 -1.61
C VAL A 102 0.24 7.16 -1.58
N PHE A 103 0.42 8.26 -0.83
CA PHE A 103 -0.61 9.28 -0.68
C PHE A 103 -0.63 10.27 -1.85
N GLN A 104 -1.78 10.87 -2.11
CA GLN A 104 -1.95 11.91 -3.15
C GLN A 104 -1.03 13.11 -2.91
N LYS A 105 -0.89 13.57 -1.65
CA LYS A 105 0.06 14.60 -1.26
C LYS A 105 1.37 13.92 -0.85
N PRO A 106 2.51 14.26 -1.47
CA PRO A 106 3.79 13.68 -1.09
C PRO A 106 4.11 13.99 0.38
N ASN A 107 4.68 13.00 1.06
CA ASN A 107 5.04 13.08 2.47
C ASN A 107 6.45 12.51 2.73
N PRO A 108 7.50 13.02 2.06
CA PRO A 108 8.85 12.58 2.36
C PRO A 108 9.22 12.93 3.81
N PHE A 109 10.01 12.09 4.44
CA PHE A 109 10.56 12.38 5.76
C PHE A 109 11.57 13.53 5.68
N PRO A 110 11.71 14.37 6.74
CA PRO A 110 12.67 15.47 6.78
C PRO A 110 14.12 14.97 6.99
N MET A 111 14.56 14.11 6.10
CA MET A 111 15.88 13.48 6.08
C MET A 111 16.41 13.41 4.64
N SER A 112 17.59 12.81 4.44
CA SER A 112 18.18 12.70 3.10
C SER A 112 17.31 11.86 2.16
N ILE A 113 17.51 12.02 0.84
CA ILE A 113 16.88 11.19 -0.19
C ILE A 113 17.20 9.72 0.07
N TYR A 114 18.47 9.41 0.33
CA TYR A 114 18.93 8.06 0.68
C TYR A 114 18.22 7.50 1.90
N ASP A 115 18.18 8.28 2.98
CA ASP A 115 17.61 7.78 4.24
C ASP A 115 16.09 7.61 4.16
N ASN A 116 15.38 8.36 3.32
CA ASN A 116 13.96 8.11 3.04
C ASN A 116 13.72 6.70 2.52
N ILE A 117 14.57 6.21 1.62
CA ILE A 117 14.44 4.86 1.05
C ILE A 117 14.98 3.80 2.02
N ALA A 118 16.15 4.05 2.61
CA ALA A 118 16.80 3.09 3.49
C ALA A 118 16.10 2.93 4.84
N TYR A 119 15.13 3.79 5.18
CA TYR A 119 14.43 3.78 6.47
C TYR A 119 13.71 2.45 6.74
N GLY A 120 12.84 2.01 5.82
CA GLY A 120 12.12 0.73 5.93
C GLY A 120 13.06 -0.46 6.06
N PRO A 121 13.97 -0.69 5.10
CA PRO A 121 14.94 -1.77 5.17
C PRO A 121 15.75 -1.80 6.47
N ARG A 122 16.20 -0.65 6.97
CA ARG A 122 16.92 -0.57 8.27
C ARG A 122 16.04 -0.96 9.45
N THR A 123 14.81 -0.52 9.48
CA THR A 123 13.84 -0.87 10.52
C THR A 123 13.57 -2.37 10.54
N HIS A 124 13.61 -3.01 9.36
CA HIS A 124 13.50 -4.45 9.21
C HIS A 124 14.84 -5.20 9.35
N GLY A 125 15.87 -4.56 9.94
CA GLY A 125 17.13 -5.21 10.35
C GLY A 125 18.20 -5.29 9.27
N ILE A 126 18.03 -4.70 8.07
CA ILE A 126 19.07 -4.67 7.06
C ILE A 126 20.11 -3.61 7.42
N ARG A 127 21.30 -4.06 7.88
CA ARG A 127 22.42 -3.18 8.31
C ARG A 127 23.58 -3.17 7.33
N ASN A 128 23.64 -4.14 6.42
CA ASN A 128 24.70 -4.22 5.41
C ASN A 128 24.57 -3.05 4.42
N ARG A 129 25.63 -2.23 4.35
CA ARG A 129 25.65 -1.00 3.56
C ARG A 129 25.50 -1.28 2.06
N ALA A 130 26.22 -2.26 1.54
CA ALA A 130 26.15 -2.60 0.10
C ALA A 130 24.74 -3.06 -0.30
N LYS A 131 24.07 -3.84 0.58
CA LYS A 131 22.68 -4.25 0.38
C LYS A 131 21.72 -3.07 0.42
N LEU A 132 21.94 -2.11 1.33
CA LEU A 132 21.14 -0.88 1.39
C LEU A 132 21.34 0.00 0.14
N ASP A 133 22.58 0.14 -0.34
CA ASP A 133 22.91 0.90 -1.52
C ASP A 133 22.20 0.30 -2.77
N ASP A 134 22.20 -1.03 -2.91
CA ASP A 134 21.50 -1.75 -3.98
C ASP A 134 19.96 -1.54 -3.91
N ILE A 135 19.37 -1.66 -2.71
CA ILE A 135 17.94 -1.41 -2.52
C ILE A 135 17.59 0.03 -2.89
N VAL A 136 18.37 1.01 -2.42
CA VAL A 136 18.14 2.43 -2.71
C VAL A 136 18.19 2.71 -4.21
N GLU A 137 19.21 2.21 -4.89
CA GLU A 137 19.32 2.40 -6.34
C GLU A 137 18.17 1.74 -7.08
N LYS A 138 17.85 0.47 -6.80
CA LYS A 138 16.76 -0.25 -7.45
C LYS A 138 15.41 0.45 -7.24
N SER A 139 15.13 0.89 -6.04
CA SER A 139 13.86 1.56 -5.71
C SER A 139 13.75 2.92 -6.41
N LEU A 140 14.83 3.71 -6.45
CA LEU A 140 14.85 4.99 -7.16
C LEU A 140 14.74 4.81 -8.69
N ARG A 141 15.33 3.75 -9.26
CA ARG A 141 15.15 3.38 -10.67
C ARG A 141 13.73 2.93 -10.95
N GLY A 142 13.14 2.10 -10.09
CA GLY A 142 11.74 1.65 -10.20
C GLY A 142 10.73 2.79 -10.17
N ALA A 143 11.03 3.88 -9.45
CA ALA A 143 10.24 5.09 -9.41
C ALA A 143 10.64 6.14 -10.48
N ALA A 144 11.52 5.81 -11.43
CA ALA A 144 11.98 6.67 -12.51
C ALA A 144 12.52 8.05 -12.03
N ILE A 145 13.29 8.06 -10.93
CA ILE A 145 13.86 9.29 -10.37
C ILE A 145 15.40 9.22 -10.20
N TRP A 146 16.01 8.04 -10.37
CA TRP A 146 17.44 7.82 -10.12
C TRP A 146 18.33 8.85 -10.77
N ASP A 147 18.19 9.08 -12.07
CA ASP A 147 19.09 9.97 -12.83
C ASP A 147 18.99 11.44 -12.40
N GLU A 148 17.88 11.83 -11.80
CA GLU A 148 17.68 13.18 -11.27
C GLU A 148 18.32 13.38 -9.89
N VAL A 149 18.54 12.32 -9.11
CA VAL A 149 18.94 12.42 -7.71
C VAL A 149 20.23 11.71 -7.33
N LYS A 150 20.80 10.86 -8.19
CA LYS A 150 21.99 10.01 -7.91
C LYS A 150 23.18 10.79 -7.35
N ASP A 151 23.41 12.03 -7.82
CA ASP A 151 24.54 12.87 -7.41
C ASP A 151 24.24 13.68 -6.12
N ARG A 152 23.01 13.58 -5.58
CA ARG A 152 22.57 14.34 -4.41
C ARG A 152 21.81 13.53 -3.38
N LEU A 153 22.05 12.22 -3.31
CA LEU A 153 21.35 11.30 -2.38
C LEU A 153 21.43 11.70 -0.91
N ARG A 154 22.48 12.44 -0.52
CA ARG A 154 22.67 12.95 0.86
C ARG A 154 21.98 14.29 1.12
N LYS A 155 21.38 14.93 0.12
CA LYS A 155 20.62 16.16 0.30
C LYS A 155 19.25 15.87 0.91
N ASN A 156 18.70 16.88 1.61
CA ASN A 156 17.38 16.78 2.24
C ASN A 156 16.29 16.60 1.18
N ALA A 157 15.42 15.62 1.38
CA ALA A 157 14.33 15.29 0.49
C ALA A 157 13.27 16.41 0.34
N LEU A 158 13.11 17.26 1.37
CA LEU A 158 12.17 18.38 1.31
C LEU A 158 12.57 19.46 0.29
N GLY A 159 13.83 19.49 -0.14
CA GLY A 159 14.32 20.37 -1.21
C GLY A 159 14.02 19.88 -2.63
N LEU A 160 13.37 18.76 -2.81
CA LEU A 160 12.92 18.23 -4.09
C LEU A 160 11.65 18.95 -4.56
N SER A 161 11.44 19.02 -5.89
CA SER A 161 10.16 19.47 -6.45
C SER A 161 9.01 18.53 -6.06
N GLY A 162 7.76 18.99 -6.11
CA GLY A 162 6.60 18.20 -5.73
C GLY A 162 6.51 16.86 -6.48
N GLY A 163 6.77 16.86 -7.79
CA GLY A 163 6.80 15.65 -8.60
C GLY A 163 7.95 14.69 -8.23
N GLN A 164 9.12 15.23 -7.87
CA GLN A 164 10.24 14.44 -7.36
C GLN A 164 9.95 13.86 -5.98
N GLN A 165 9.31 14.64 -5.09
CA GLN A 165 8.88 14.14 -3.78
C GLN A 165 7.87 13.00 -3.92
N GLN A 166 6.93 13.10 -4.87
CA GLN A 166 5.96 12.04 -5.12
C GLN A 166 6.64 10.75 -5.60
N ARG A 167 7.56 10.85 -6.56
CA ARG A 167 8.32 9.69 -7.03
C ARG A 167 9.25 9.12 -5.94
N LEU A 168 9.79 9.97 -5.05
CA LEU A 168 10.53 9.50 -3.87
C LEU A 168 9.64 8.69 -2.93
N CYS A 169 8.39 9.13 -2.69
CA CYS A 169 7.43 8.37 -1.88
C CYS A 169 7.06 7.03 -2.53
N ILE A 170 6.97 6.97 -3.86
CA ILE A 170 6.81 5.71 -4.60
C ILE A 170 8.04 4.81 -4.38
N ALA A 171 9.25 5.34 -4.58
CA ALA A 171 10.49 4.61 -4.34
C ALA A 171 10.60 4.05 -2.92
N ARG A 172 10.16 4.83 -1.91
CA ARG A 172 10.10 4.38 -0.52
C ARG A 172 9.16 3.19 -0.31
N GLY A 173 8.04 3.17 -1.03
CA GLY A 173 7.09 2.05 -0.99
C GLY A 173 7.57 0.80 -1.75
N LEU A 174 8.59 0.92 -2.62
CA LEU A 174 9.19 -0.20 -3.36
C LEU A 174 10.39 -0.82 -2.62
N ALA A 175 10.89 -0.18 -1.56
CA ALA A 175 12.07 -0.60 -0.80
C ALA A 175 11.74 -1.62 0.28
#